data_cc6755af31e460df4a09017b702b1440
#
_entry.id   cc6755af31e460df4a09017b702b1440
#
_cell.length_a   1.000
_cell.length_b   1.000
_cell.length_c   1.000
_cell.angle_alpha   90.00
_cell.angle_beta   90.00
_cell.angle_gamma   90.00
#
_symmetry.space_group_name_H-M   'P 1'
#
loop_
_entity.id
_entity.type
_entity.pdbx_description
1 polymer ?
#
loop_
_entity_poly.entity_id
_entity_poly.type
_entity_poly.pdbx_seq_one_letter_code
_entity_poly.pdbx_strand_id
1 'polypeptide(L)' 'PFSAGTTNRMSLPINALSDEMLQMALDKSIKDEDYKMAEYLNEELKRRKSKEA' A
#
# COMPACT_ATOMS: atom_id res chain seq x y z
N PRO A 1 -22.33 9.57 18.37
CA PRO A 1 -21.96 9.37 17.90
C PRO A 1 -21.28 9.20 16.95
N PHE A 2 -21.21 9.20 16.81
CA PHE A 2 -20.62 9.06 16.04
C PHE A 2 -19.67 8.65 15.90
N SER A 3 -19.45 8.79 16.07
CA SER A 3 -18.40 8.55 16.10
C SER A 3 -18.24 7.45 15.60
N ALA A 4 -18.85 6.97 15.68
CA ALA A 4 -18.73 5.92 15.29
C ALA A 4 -18.14 5.80 14.15
N GLY A 5 -18.47 5.95 13.48
CA GLY A 5 -17.94 5.67 12.36
C GLY A 5 -16.74 5.69 12.24
N THR A 6 -16.46 6.34 12.50
CA THR A 6 -15.23 6.49 12.39
C THR A 6 -14.51 5.45 12.44
N THR A 7 -14.76 4.77 12.86
CA THR A 7 -13.97 3.83 13.02
C THR A 7 -13.75 3.09 11.99
N ASN A 8 -14.21 3.07 11.14
CA ASN A 8 -13.97 2.27 10.23
C ASN A 8 -12.88 2.41 9.54
N ARG A 9 -11.94 2.13 9.74
CA ARG A 9 -10.90 2.17 9.11
C ARG A 9 -10.93 1.09 8.28
N MET A 10 -11.19 0.95 7.30
CA MET A 10 -11.15 0.00 6.53
C MET A 10 -9.91 -0.17 5.95
N SER A 11 -9.21 -1.05 6.08
CA SER A 11 -7.94 -1.22 5.54
C SER A 11 -8.18 -1.88 4.24
N LEU A 12 -7.85 -1.37 3.17
CA LEU A 12 -7.99 -2.00 1.90
C LEU A 12 -6.91 -3.03 1.67
N PRO A 13 -7.20 -4.10 1.00
CA PRO A 13 -6.17 -5.08 0.71
C PRO A 13 -5.18 -4.46 -0.26
N ILE A 14 -3.96 -4.86 -0.21
CA ILE A 14 -2.92 -4.28 -1.03
C ILE A 14 -3.21 -4.42 -2.51
N ASN A 15 -3.85 -5.50 -2.91
CA ASN A 15 -4.12 -5.68 -4.31
C ASN A 15 -5.26 -4.79 -4.80
N ALA A 16 -5.91 -4.08 -3.92
CA ALA A 16 -6.95 -3.14 -4.31
C ALA A 16 -6.37 -1.76 -4.59
N LEU A 17 -5.11 -1.55 -4.29
CA LEU A 17 -4.51 -0.26 -4.48
C LEU A 17 -3.99 -0.13 -5.91
N SER A 18 -4.05 1.05 -6.46
CA SER A 18 -3.54 1.25 -7.80
C SER A 18 -2.03 1.35 -7.76
N ASP A 19 -1.40 1.22 -8.91
CA ASP A 19 0.05 1.30 -8.98
C ASP A 19 0.56 2.63 -8.46
N GLU A 20 -0.14 3.70 -8.76
CA GLU A 20 0.26 4.98 -8.29
C GLU A 20 0.21 5.04 -6.79
N MET A 21 -0.82 4.50 -6.19
CA MET A 21 -0.95 4.50 -4.76
C MET A 21 0.16 3.67 -4.12
N LEU A 22 0.47 2.55 -4.73
CA LEU A 22 1.53 1.71 -4.22
C LEU A 22 2.86 2.43 -4.28
N GLN A 23 3.10 3.15 -5.37
CA GLN A 23 4.34 3.87 -5.53
C GLN A 23 4.46 4.97 -4.48
N MET A 24 3.38 5.66 -4.21
CA MET A 24 3.39 6.70 -3.22
C MET A 24 3.62 6.13 -1.84
N ALA A 25 2.97 5.03 -1.54
CA ALA A 25 3.14 4.41 -0.25
C ALA A 25 4.57 3.91 -0.09
N LEU A 26 5.15 3.40 -1.18
CA LEU A 26 6.50 2.91 -1.14
C LEU A 26 7.46 4.05 -0.85
N ASP A 27 7.30 5.16 -1.54
CA ASP A 27 8.13 6.32 -1.32
C ASP A 27 8.03 6.77 0.12
N LYS A 28 6.85 6.82 0.66
CA LYS A 28 6.66 7.25 2.01
C LYS A 28 7.30 6.28 2.99
N SER A 29 7.20 5.00 2.73
CA SER A 29 7.80 4.01 3.59
C SER A 29 9.32 4.18 3.63
N ILE A 30 9.92 4.45 2.51
CA ILE A 30 11.35 4.66 2.46
C ILE A 30 11.73 5.91 3.22
N LYS A 31 10.95 6.96 3.08
CA LYS A 31 11.22 8.16 3.77
C LYS A 31 11.13 7.96 5.24
N ASP A 32 10.23 7.16 5.73
CA ASP A 32 10.06 6.89 7.14
C ASP A 32 10.98 5.77 7.60
N GLU A 33 11.78 5.27 6.70
CA GLU A 33 12.69 4.17 7.02
C GLU A 33 11.93 2.92 7.44
N ASP A 34 10.74 2.74 6.92
CA ASP A 34 9.93 1.59 7.24
C ASP A 34 10.22 0.58 6.14
N TYR A 35 11.36 -0.03 6.20
CA TYR A 35 11.81 -0.88 5.12
C TYR A 35 11.01 -2.17 4.96
N LYS A 36 10.44 -2.64 6.02
CA LYS A 36 9.62 -3.83 5.91
C LYS A 36 8.40 -3.54 5.06
N MET A 37 7.76 -2.43 5.26
CA MET A 37 6.60 -2.09 4.49
C MET A 37 7.03 -1.78 3.07
N ALA A 38 8.19 -1.14 2.91
CA ALA A 38 8.68 -0.82 1.59
C ALA A 38 8.90 -2.09 0.78
N GLU A 39 9.42 -3.10 1.42
CA GLU A 39 9.69 -4.35 0.76
C GLU A 39 8.38 -5.00 0.33
N TYR A 40 7.41 -4.98 1.20
CA TYR A 40 6.11 -5.56 0.94
C TYR A 40 5.47 -4.87 -0.28
N LEU A 41 5.50 -3.55 -0.30
CA LEU A 41 4.91 -2.82 -1.40
C LEU A 41 5.68 -3.05 -2.70
N ASN A 42 6.97 -3.10 -2.59
CA ASN A 42 7.81 -3.32 -3.74
C ASN A 42 7.53 -4.69 -4.36
N GLU A 43 7.31 -5.68 -3.55
CA GLU A 43 7.02 -7.00 -4.05
C GLU A 43 5.68 -7.03 -4.79
N GLU A 44 4.73 -6.28 -4.29
CA GLU A 44 3.44 -6.24 -4.95
C GLU A 44 3.59 -5.58 -6.33
N LEU A 45 4.39 -4.54 -6.41
CA LEU A 45 4.60 -3.87 -7.68
C LEU A 45 5.31 -4.80 -8.67
N LYS A 46 6.27 -5.56 -8.20
CA LYS A 46 6.97 -6.48 -9.03
C LYS A 46 6.04 -7.56 -9.54
N ARG A 47 5.19 -8.03 -8.69
CA ARG A 47 4.25 -9.06 -9.07
C ARG A 47 3.33 -8.55 -10.18
N ARG A 48 2.89 -7.31 -10.09
CA ARG A 48 2.03 -6.75 -11.08
C ARG A 48 2.73 -6.65 -12.41
N LYS A 49 3.99 -6.21 -12.38
CA LYS A 49 4.72 -6.09 -13.58
C LYS A 49 4.89 -7.42 -14.24
N SER A 50 5.21 -8.42 -13.50
CA SER A 50 5.40 -9.73 -14.02
C SER A 50 4.13 -10.25 -14.67
N LYS A 51 3.02 -10.01 -14.03
CA LYS A 51 1.81 -10.45 -14.56
C LYS A 51 1.40 -9.73 -15.78
N GLU A 52 1.75 -8.52 -15.94
CA GLU A 52 1.44 -7.81 -17.06
C GLU A 52 2.15 -8.22 -18.24
N ALA A 53 3.23 -8.75 -18.15
CA ALA A 53 4.01 -9.20 -19.27
C ALA A 53 3.31 -10.34 -19.93
#